data_6069ca7ba798ef8bbd38a0b5e0895292
#
_entry.id   6069ca7ba798ef8bbd38a0b5e0895292
#
_cell.length_a   1.000
_cell.length_b   1.000
_cell.length_c   1.000
_cell.angle_alpha   90.00
_cell.angle_beta   90.00
_cell.angle_gamma   90.00
#
_symmetry.space_group_name_H-M   'P 1'
#
loop_
_entity.id
_entity.type
_entity.pdbx_description
1 polymer ?
#
loop_
_entity_poly.entity_id
_entity_poly.type
_entity_poly.pdbx_seq_one_letter_code
_entity_poly.pdbx_strand_id
1 'polypeptide(L)' 'MIQIGNKLKELRKIENLTQQQLAYKLNISRVNYTRYETDAVRPDYETLVAIADFYNISLDELFGRD' A
#
# COMPACT_ATOMS: atom_id res chain seq x y z
N MET A 1 -4.05 15.78 -5.96
CA MET A 1 -4.31 14.66 -5.03
C MET A 1 -3.22 13.62 -5.17
N ILE A 2 -2.67 13.16 -4.05
CA ILE A 2 -1.60 12.16 -4.08
C ILE A 2 -2.20 10.79 -4.40
N GLN A 3 -1.65 10.14 -5.41
CA GLN A 3 -2.05 8.79 -5.80
C GLN A 3 -0.90 7.85 -5.49
N ILE A 4 -1.17 6.82 -4.70
CA ILE A 4 -0.14 5.89 -4.25
C ILE A 4 -0.27 4.50 -4.86
N GLY A 5 -1.27 4.29 -5.71
CA GLY A 5 -1.55 2.95 -6.24
C GLY A 5 -0.35 2.32 -6.94
N ASN A 6 0.32 3.07 -7.82
CA ASN A 6 1.49 2.57 -8.53
C ASN A 6 2.64 2.28 -7.57
N LYS A 7 2.82 3.12 -6.55
CA LYS A 7 3.86 2.89 -5.56
C LYS A 7 3.60 1.63 -4.75
N LEU A 8 2.35 1.40 -4.37
CA LEU A 8 1.98 0.17 -3.66
C LEU A 8 2.28 -1.06 -4.50
N LYS A 9 1.91 -1.01 -5.78
CA LYS A 9 2.15 -2.12 -6.68
C LYS A 9 3.63 -2.38 -6.86
N GLU A 10 4.42 -1.32 -7.03
CA GLU A 10 5.86 -1.41 -7.17
C GLU A 10 6.50 -2.06 -5.94
N LEU A 11 6.17 -1.56 -4.75
CA LEU A 11 6.70 -2.10 -3.50
C LEU A 11 6.32 -3.57 -3.33
N ARG A 12 5.08 -3.90 -3.65
CA ARG A 12 4.60 -5.28 -3.55
C ARG A 12 5.39 -6.21 -4.46
N LYS A 13 5.64 -5.77 -5.69
CA LYS A 13 6.38 -6.60 -6.65
C LYS A 13 7.84 -6.77 -6.25
N ILE A 14 8.45 -5.75 -5.68
CA ILE A 14 9.81 -5.85 -5.18
C ILE A 14 9.92 -6.96 -4.12
N GLU A 15 8.88 -7.10 -3.28
CA GLU A 15 8.84 -8.12 -2.24
C GLU A 15 8.30 -9.46 -2.74
N ASN A 16 7.98 -9.57 -4.01
CA ASN A 16 7.46 -10.80 -4.63
C ASN A 16 6.16 -11.27 -3.97
N LEU A 17 5.29 -10.34 -3.61
CA LEU A 17 4.01 -10.66 -2.95
C LEU A 17 2.86 -10.53 -3.94
N THR A 18 1.88 -11.42 -3.80
CA THR A 18 0.59 -11.24 -4.48
C THR A 18 -0.24 -10.23 -3.70
N GLN A 19 -1.29 -9.70 -4.34
CA GLN A 19 -2.22 -8.80 -3.65
C GLN A 19 -2.84 -9.49 -2.44
N GLN A 20 -3.20 -10.75 -2.57
CA GLN A 20 -3.81 -11.49 -1.47
C GLN A 20 -2.83 -11.69 -0.31
N GLN A 21 -1.58 -12.00 -0.61
CA GLN A 21 -0.57 -12.19 0.42
C GLN A 21 -0.34 -10.90 1.20
N LEU A 22 -0.23 -9.77 0.50
CA LEU A 22 -0.01 -8.51 1.17
C LEU A 22 -1.23 -8.08 1.97
N ALA A 23 -2.43 -8.25 1.41
CA ALA A 23 -3.65 -7.93 2.13
C ALA A 23 -3.74 -8.72 3.44
N TYR A 24 -3.40 -10.01 3.37
CA TYR A 24 -3.38 -10.85 4.56
C TYR A 24 -2.40 -10.32 5.61
N LYS A 25 -1.18 -9.95 5.18
CA LYS A 25 -0.16 -9.43 6.09
C LYS A 25 -0.57 -8.10 6.72
N LEU A 26 -1.31 -7.29 5.99
CA LEU A 26 -1.80 -6.00 6.49
C LEU A 26 -3.14 -6.12 7.23
N ASN A 27 -3.69 -7.34 7.28
CA ASN A 27 -4.97 -7.61 7.94
C ASN A 27 -6.13 -6.80 7.32
N ILE A 28 -6.15 -6.73 6.00
CA ILE A 28 -7.24 -6.08 5.25
C ILE A 28 -7.73 -7.04 4.18
N SER A 29 -8.92 -6.76 3.62
CA SER A 29 -9.45 -7.61 2.56
C SER A 29 -8.69 -7.39 1.26
N ARG A 30 -8.60 -8.45 0.43
CA ARG A 30 -7.97 -8.32 -0.88
C ARG A 30 -8.72 -7.32 -1.76
N VAL A 31 -10.04 -7.28 -1.65
CA VAL A 31 -10.84 -6.35 -2.44
C VAL A 31 -10.46 -4.91 -2.11
N ASN A 32 -10.36 -4.58 -0.82
CA ASN A 32 -9.96 -3.24 -0.41
C ASN A 32 -8.53 -2.92 -0.85
N TYR A 33 -7.62 -3.87 -0.67
CA TYR A 33 -6.23 -3.63 -1.09
C TYR A 33 -6.15 -3.38 -2.60
N THR A 34 -6.90 -4.15 -3.41
CA THR A 34 -6.93 -3.94 -4.85
C THR A 34 -7.40 -2.53 -5.19
N ARG A 35 -8.38 -2.02 -4.47
CA ARG A 35 -8.87 -0.65 -4.68
C ARG A 35 -7.80 0.39 -4.35
N TYR A 36 -6.95 0.11 -3.37
CA TYR A 36 -5.84 1.00 -3.06
C TYR A 36 -4.84 1.06 -4.22
N GLU A 37 -4.53 -0.09 -4.84
CA GLU A 37 -3.59 -0.13 -5.97
C GLU A 37 -4.13 0.54 -7.23
N THR A 38 -5.45 0.56 -7.39
CA THR A 38 -6.07 1.20 -8.55
C THR A 38 -6.44 2.65 -8.29
N ASP A 39 -6.19 3.15 -7.08
CA ASP A 39 -6.56 4.50 -6.64
C ASP A 39 -8.07 4.73 -6.63
N ALA A 40 -8.85 3.65 -6.60
CA ALA A 40 -10.30 3.77 -6.50
C ALA A 40 -10.74 4.26 -5.12
N VAL A 41 -9.97 3.92 -4.08
CA VAL A 41 -10.23 4.32 -2.71
C VAL A 41 -8.89 4.66 -2.06
N ARG A 42 -8.89 5.63 -1.16
CA ARG A 42 -7.69 5.96 -0.38
C ARG A 42 -7.66 5.17 0.92
N PRO A 43 -6.49 4.63 1.30
CA PRO A 43 -6.35 4.04 2.63
C PRO A 43 -6.53 5.13 3.70
N ASP A 44 -7.07 4.76 4.86
CA ASP A 44 -7.12 5.66 5.99
C ASP A 44 -5.74 5.79 6.63
N TYR A 45 -5.63 6.68 7.63
CA TYR A 45 -4.34 6.94 8.28
C TYR A 45 -3.73 5.68 8.86
N GLU A 46 -4.52 4.89 9.57
CA GLU A 46 -4.00 3.70 10.21
C GLU A 46 -3.45 2.70 9.19
N THR A 47 -4.15 2.55 8.08
CA THR A 47 -3.72 1.66 7.01
C THR A 47 -2.46 2.20 6.35
N LEU A 48 -2.38 3.51 6.11
CA LEU A 48 -1.18 4.13 5.54
C LEU A 48 0.04 3.90 6.43
N VAL A 49 -0.12 4.08 7.73
CA VAL A 49 0.96 3.85 8.68
C VAL A 49 1.37 2.38 8.68
N ALA A 50 0.38 1.47 8.66
CA ALA A 50 0.66 0.04 8.62
C ALA A 50 1.45 -0.35 7.36
N ILE A 51 1.09 0.21 6.22
CA ILE A 51 1.79 -0.05 4.96
C ILE A 51 3.23 0.46 5.05
N ALA A 52 3.42 1.69 5.50
CA ALA A 52 4.76 2.27 5.63
C ALA A 52 5.60 1.45 6.60
N ASP A 53 5.03 1.05 7.72
CA ASP A 53 5.73 0.23 8.71
C ASP A 53 6.10 -1.13 8.13
N PHE A 54 5.20 -1.75 7.38
CA PHE A 54 5.45 -3.05 6.77
C PHE A 54 6.68 -3.00 5.85
N TYR A 55 6.78 -1.94 5.06
CA TYR A 55 7.90 -1.77 4.14
C TYR A 55 9.09 -1.05 4.77
N ASN A 56 8.97 -0.64 6.02
CA ASN A 56 10.01 0.09 6.75
C ASN A 56 10.44 1.36 6.01
N ILE A 57 9.47 2.12 5.55
CA ILE A 57 9.68 3.40 4.86
C ILE A 57 8.87 4.48 5.56
N SER A 58 9.21 5.74 5.26
CA SER A 58 8.44 6.86 5.78
C SER A 58 7.17 7.08 4.96
N LEU A 59 6.22 7.82 5.51
CA LEU A 59 5.04 8.23 4.76
C LEU A 59 5.42 9.11 3.58
N ASP A 60 6.41 9.99 3.75
CA ASP A 60 6.89 10.82 2.64
C ASP A 60 7.40 9.96 1.49
N GLU A 61 8.14 8.92 1.81
CA GLU A 61 8.64 7.99 0.79
C GLU A 61 7.49 7.26 0.12
N LEU A 62 6.50 6.82 0.93
CA LEU A 62 5.32 6.16 0.38
C LEU A 62 4.57 7.07 -0.59
N PHE A 63 4.51 8.35 -0.27
CA PHE A 63 3.83 9.35 -1.10
C PHE A 63 4.70 9.86 -2.25
N GLY A 64 5.97 9.45 -2.32
CA GLY A 64 6.87 9.90 -3.36
C GLY A 64 7.34 11.32 -3.19
N ARG A 65 7.45 11.80 -1.94
CA ARG A 65 7.77 13.19 -1.65
C ARG A 65 9.15 13.39 -1.02
N ASP A 66 9.89 12.35 -0.82
CA ASP A 66 11.22 12.47 -0.21
C ASP A 66 12.31 12.89 -1.20
#